data_f903218708e71a3a79890b150d8fc0c1
#
_entry.id   f903218708e71a3a79890b150d8fc0c1
#
_cell.length_a   1.000
_cell.length_b   1.000
_cell.length_c   1.000
_cell.angle_alpha   90.00
_cell.angle_beta   90.00
_cell.angle_gamma   90.00
#
_symmetry.space_group_name_H-M   'P 1'
#
loop_
_entity.id
_entity.type
_entity.pdbx_description
1 polymer ?
#
loop_
_entity_poly.entity_id
_entity_poly.type
_entity_poly.pdbx_seq_one_letter_code
_entity_poly.pdbx_strand_id
1 'polypeptide(L)'
;MSFQPHGPPQTDESIELLENAIGVRLPEDYRSYLQTDGGGYVDDAFASCTCPTPFGEMNITELHTVSEVTELLNSTVTPRNMVCIGYGHFGMTTCLSIAGLDHGQVFALDTEMRYYWDEDTLSRYPHLDDSIKEFFRQRDAGELPERPWGYENCYHVADNFEEFLAKLVSASSES
;
A
#
# COMPACT_ATOMS: atom_id res chain seq x y z
N MET A 1 -1.10 -18.08 2.03
CA MET A 1 -0.21 -17.15 1.29
C MET A 1 1.18 -17.77 1.25
N SER A 2 1.78 -17.92 0.07
CA SER A 2 3.18 -18.34 -0.07
C SER A 2 4.06 -17.08 -0.10
N PHE A 3 5.12 -17.08 0.68
CA PHE A 3 6.09 -15.98 0.74
C PHE A 3 7.46 -16.53 0.34
N GLN A 4 8.09 -15.87 -0.63
CA GLN A 4 9.42 -16.21 -1.13
C GLN A 4 10.37 -15.04 -0.79
N PRO A 5 11.20 -15.16 0.25
CA PRO A 5 12.09 -14.06 0.64
C PRO A 5 13.11 -13.73 -0.46
N HIS A 6 13.44 -12.45 -0.59
CA HIS A 6 14.49 -11.96 -1.51
C HIS A 6 15.90 -12.33 -1.06
N GLY A 7 16.05 -12.65 0.21
CA GLY A 7 17.35 -12.94 0.82
C GLY A 7 17.21 -13.19 2.32
N PRO A 8 18.31 -13.08 3.07
CA PRO A 8 18.26 -13.26 4.51
C PRO A 8 17.47 -12.12 5.19
N PRO A 9 16.95 -12.37 6.41
CA PRO A 9 16.37 -11.32 7.23
C PRO A 9 17.29 -10.12 7.38
N GLN A 10 16.69 -8.93 7.50
CA GLN A 10 17.46 -7.69 7.58
C GLN A 10 18.12 -7.52 8.94
N THR A 11 19.34 -7.00 8.95
CA THR A 11 20.09 -6.75 10.19
C THR A 11 19.61 -5.47 10.88
N ASP A 12 19.81 -5.37 12.19
CA ASP A 12 19.54 -4.14 12.94
C ASP A 12 20.30 -2.95 12.35
N GLU A 13 21.56 -3.15 11.94
CA GLU A 13 22.38 -2.10 11.32
C GLU A 13 21.72 -1.56 10.02
N SER A 14 21.23 -2.46 9.15
CA SER A 14 20.57 -2.03 7.89
C SER A 14 19.27 -1.27 8.17
N ILE A 15 18.49 -1.71 9.16
CA ILE A 15 17.26 -1.05 9.58
C ILE A 15 17.57 0.33 10.18
N GLU A 16 18.56 0.44 11.03
CA GLU A 16 19.00 1.72 11.61
C GLU A 16 19.48 2.70 10.54
N LEU A 17 20.15 2.22 9.49
CA LEU A 17 20.53 3.07 8.35
C LEU A 17 19.31 3.64 7.64
N LEU A 18 18.26 2.84 7.42
CA LEU A 18 17.00 3.33 6.87
C LEU A 18 16.33 4.35 7.81
N GLU A 19 16.22 4.04 9.10
CA GLU A 19 15.66 4.94 10.13
C GLU A 19 16.40 6.28 10.17
N ASN A 20 17.73 6.26 10.06
CA ASN A 20 18.54 7.48 9.97
C ASN A 20 18.26 8.27 8.66
N ALA A 21 18.06 7.56 7.52
CA ALA A 21 17.78 8.21 6.25
C ALA A 21 16.40 8.90 6.24
N ILE A 22 15.40 8.30 6.89
CA ILE A 22 14.05 8.88 7.01
C ILE A 22 13.88 9.83 8.20
N GLY A 23 14.81 9.80 9.15
CA GLY A 23 14.82 10.67 10.34
C GLY A 23 13.83 10.26 11.45
N VAL A 24 13.24 9.09 11.36
CA VAL A 24 12.30 8.55 12.36
C VAL A 24 12.51 7.05 12.55
N ARG A 25 12.08 6.52 13.71
CA ARG A 25 12.04 5.09 13.95
C ARG A 25 10.84 4.47 13.25
N LEU A 26 11.06 3.30 12.63
CA LEU A 26 9.98 2.52 12.01
C LEU A 26 9.02 1.97 13.09
N PRO A 27 7.73 1.76 12.73
CA PRO A 27 6.80 1.03 13.59
C PRO A 27 7.37 -0.34 13.98
N GLU A 28 7.16 -0.74 15.24
CA GLU A 28 7.84 -1.90 15.84
C GLU A 28 7.45 -3.22 15.16
N ASP A 29 6.19 -3.39 14.77
CA ASP A 29 5.70 -4.57 14.04
C ASP A 29 6.34 -4.70 12.65
N TYR A 30 6.49 -3.60 11.92
CA TYR A 30 7.16 -3.59 10.62
C TYR A 30 8.67 -3.84 10.79
N ARG A 31 9.28 -3.27 11.82
CA ARG A 31 10.69 -3.52 12.17
C ARG A 31 10.94 -5.00 12.47
N SER A 32 10.07 -5.61 13.27
CA SER A 32 10.12 -7.04 13.58
C SER A 32 9.97 -7.92 12.34
N TYR A 33 9.06 -7.55 11.42
CA TYR A 33 8.92 -8.23 10.14
C TYR A 33 10.21 -8.18 9.31
N LEU A 34 10.85 -7.01 9.20
CA LEU A 34 12.11 -6.88 8.47
C LEU A 34 13.24 -7.75 9.07
N GLN A 35 13.29 -7.89 10.39
CA GLN A 35 14.25 -8.73 11.09
C GLN A 35 13.98 -10.24 10.88
N THR A 36 12.75 -10.63 10.63
CA THR A 36 12.33 -12.03 10.51
C THR A 36 12.27 -12.50 9.06
N ASP A 37 11.63 -11.74 8.20
CA ASP A 37 11.32 -12.12 6.82
C ASP A 37 12.06 -11.26 5.78
N GLY A 38 12.27 -9.99 6.06
CA GLY A 38 13.19 -9.11 5.34
C GLY A 38 12.76 -8.60 3.97
N GLY A 39 11.56 -8.90 3.53
CA GLY A 39 11.06 -8.60 2.18
C GLY A 39 11.04 -9.82 1.26
N GLY A 40 10.23 -9.79 0.22
CA GLY A 40 10.12 -10.91 -0.71
C GLY A 40 8.87 -10.87 -1.59
N TYR A 41 8.78 -11.85 -2.47
CA TYR A 41 7.61 -12.05 -3.32
C TYR A 41 6.47 -12.72 -2.54
N VAL A 42 5.24 -12.31 -2.82
CA VAL A 42 4.02 -12.95 -2.36
C VAL A 42 3.21 -13.44 -3.55
N ASP A 43 2.53 -14.58 -3.41
CA ASP A 43 1.68 -15.13 -4.48
C ASP A 43 0.43 -14.28 -4.61
N ASP A 44 0.36 -13.37 -5.56
CA ASP A 44 -0.80 -12.53 -5.90
C ASP A 44 -1.79 -12.40 -4.73
N ALA A 45 -1.38 -11.68 -3.70
CA ALA A 45 -2.20 -11.49 -2.53
C ALA A 45 -3.06 -10.23 -2.67
N PHE A 46 -4.23 -10.27 -2.06
CA PHE A 46 -5.20 -9.17 -2.08
C PHE A 46 -5.57 -8.76 -0.67
N ALA A 47 -5.89 -7.49 -0.51
CA ALA A 47 -6.48 -6.96 0.72
C ALA A 47 -7.54 -5.92 0.39
N SER A 48 -8.66 -5.96 1.12
CA SER A 48 -9.69 -4.94 1.02
C SER A 48 -9.27 -3.68 1.75
N CYS A 49 -9.47 -2.53 1.14
CA CYS A 49 -9.37 -1.25 1.82
C CYS A 49 -10.59 -1.04 2.74
N THR A 50 -10.42 -0.20 3.77
CA THR A 50 -11.50 0.10 4.73
C THR A 50 -12.49 1.15 4.23
N CYS A 51 -12.24 1.71 3.04
CA CYS A 51 -13.08 2.71 2.37
C CYS A 51 -13.27 2.33 0.90
N PRO A 52 -14.25 2.92 0.20
CA PRO A 52 -14.41 2.75 -1.23
C PRO A 52 -13.15 3.13 -2.00
N THR A 53 -12.87 2.41 -3.09
CA THR A 53 -11.68 2.62 -3.93
C THR A 53 -12.05 2.62 -5.42
N PRO A 54 -11.26 3.28 -6.27
CA PRO A 54 -11.47 3.25 -7.71
C PRO A 54 -10.89 2.01 -8.40
N PHE A 55 -10.39 1.02 -7.64
CA PHE A 55 -9.73 -0.18 -8.16
C PHE A 55 -10.26 -1.49 -7.53
N GLY A 56 -11.22 -1.41 -6.59
CA GLY A 56 -11.70 -2.56 -5.83
C GLY A 56 -10.76 -2.93 -4.69
N GLU A 57 -10.16 -4.12 -4.74
CA GLU A 57 -9.16 -4.56 -3.75
C GLU A 57 -7.75 -4.17 -4.17
N MET A 58 -6.89 -3.90 -3.17
CA MET A 58 -5.48 -3.75 -3.46
C MET A 58 -4.86 -5.12 -3.76
N ASN A 59 -3.97 -5.16 -4.73
CA ASN A 59 -3.14 -6.32 -5.02
C ASN A 59 -1.72 -6.06 -4.56
N ILE A 60 -1.04 -7.10 -4.06
CA ILE A 60 0.37 -7.06 -3.72
C ILE A 60 1.08 -8.29 -4.24
N THR A 61 2.24 -8.10 -4.85
CA THR A 61 3.10 -9.15 -5.38
C THR A 61 4.47 -9.18 -4.72
N GLU A 62 4.85 -8.08 -4.08
CA GLU A 62 6.18 -7.89 -3.52
C GLU A 62 6.17 -6.98 -2.29
N LEU A 63 6.86 -7.40 -1.25
CA LEU A 63 7.24 -6.57 -0.10
C LEU A 63 8.74 -6.28 -0.19
N HIS A 64 9.11 -5.02 0.00
CA HIS A 64 10.47 -4.53 -0.19
C HIS A 64 11.41 -4.88 0.95
N THR A 65 12.67 -5.14 0.60
CA THR A 65 13.80 -5.15 1.55
C THR A 65 14.13 -3.73 2.01
N VAL A 66 14.93 -3.60 3.04
CA VAL A 66 15.45 -2.30 3.50
C VAL A 66 16.16 -1.53 2.39
N SER A 67 16.97 -2.21 1.57
CA SER A 67 17.67 -1.59 0.43
C SER A 67 16.71 -0.99 -0.58
N GLU A 68 15.68 -1.75 -0.96
CA GLU A 68 14.66 -1.31 -1.91
C GLU A 68 13.85 -0.14 -1.36
N VAL A 69 13.42 -0.19 -0.09
CA VAL A 69 12.75 0.96 0.55
C VAL A 69 13.63 2.19 0.51
N THR A 70 14.93 2.05 0.83
CA THR A 70 15.89 3.16 0.83
C THR A 70 16.06 3.77 -0.58
N GLU A 71 16.18 2.94 -1.61
CA GLU A 71 16.30 3.38 -3.00
C GLU A 71 15.04 4.13 -3.47
N LEU A 72 13.86 3.75 -2.97
CA LEU A 72 12.58 4.33 -3.35
C LEU A 72 12.25 5.63 -2.61
N LEU A 73 12.97 6.02 -1.56
CA LEU A 73 12.67 7.23 -0.76
C LEU A 73 12.55 8.51 -1.60
N ASN A 74 13.29 8.61 -2.71
CA ASN A 74 13.31 9.78 -3.58
C ASN A 74 12.69 9.54 -4.97
N SER A 75 12.23 8.34 -5.26
CA SER A 75 11.74 7.97 -6.59
C SER A 75 10.23 7.72 -6.63
N THR A 76 9.62 7.35 -5.52
CA THR A 76 8.18 7.12 -5.44
C THR A 76 7.47 8.37 -4.92
N VAL A 77 6.43 8.80 -5.62
CA VAL A 77 5.59 9.92 -5.17
C VAL A 77 4.63 9.41 -4.11
N THR A 78 5.03 9.54 -2.86
CA THR A 78 4.21 9.23 -1.68
C THR A 78 3.90 10.51 -0.88
N PRO A 79 2.86 10.53 -0.03
CA PRO A 79 2.76 11.55 1.00
C PRO A 79 4.04 11.61 1.84
N ARG A 80 4.40 12.79 2.33
CA ARG A 80 5.68 13.04 3.03
C ARG A 80 5.92 12.18 4.26
N ASN A 81 4.86 11.73 4.90
CA ASN A 81 4.88 10.89 6.09
C ASN A 81 4.81 9.39 5.77
N MET A 82 4.93 8.99 4.51
CA MET A 82 4.85 7.60 4.10
C MET A 82 6.10 7.13 3.39
N VAL A 83 6.37 5.84 3.49
CA VAL A 83 7.38 5.13 2.71
C VAL A 83 6.72 4.01 1.90
N CYS A 84 7.22 3.77 0.69
CA CYS A 84 6.82 2.66 -0.14
C CYS A 84 7.46 1.37 0.39
N ILE A 85 6.64 0.38 0.75
CA ILE A 85 7.09 -0.89 1.31
C ILE A 85 6.75 -2.11 0.46
N GLY A 86 6.10 -1.92 -0.68
CA GLY A 86 5.74 -3.01 -1.58
C GLY A 86 5.03 -2.55 -2.83
N TYR A 87 4.97 -3.45 -3.80
CA TYR A 87 4.29 -3.26 -5.08
C TYR A 87 3.26 -4.36 -5.35
N GLY A 88 2.28 -4.00 -6.18
CA GLY A 88 1.33 -4.89 -6.80
C GLY A 88 1.18 -4.60 -8.29
N HIS A 89 0.22 -5.23 -8.93
CA HIS A 89 -0.10 -4.99 -10.33
C HIS A 89 -0.87 -3.66 -10.51
N PHE A 90 -0.92 -3.18 -11.74
CA PHE A 90 -1.77 -2.05 -12.17
C PHE A 90 -1.52 -0.75 -11.38
N GLY A 91 -0.25 -0.44 -11.12
CA GLY A 91 0.12 0.80 -10.42
C GLY A 91 -0.19 0.79 -8.93
N MET A 92 -0.38 -0.38 -8.32
CA MET A 92 -0.63 -0.49 -6.90
C MET A 92 0.67 -0.45 -6.11
N THR A 93 0.71 0.40 -5.11
CA THR A 93 1.86 0.55 -4.20
C THR A 93 1.39 0.43 -2.77
N THR A 94 2.12 -0.35 -1.96
CA THR A 94 1.86 -0.45 -0.52
C THR A 94 2.70 0.58 0.21
N CYS A 95 2.06 1.44 0.99
CA CYS A 95 2.71 2.48 1.77
C CYS A 95 2.50 2.27 3.27
N LEU A 96 3.53 2.58 4.04
CA LEU A 96 3.50 2.60 5.51
C LEU A 96 3.64 4.04 5.98
N SER A 97 2.73 4.51 6.83
CA SER A 97 2.86 5.80 7.48
C SER A 97 3.90 5.72 8.61
N ILE A 98 4.89 6.61 8.57
CA ILE A 98 6.01 6.65 9.50
C ILE A 98 5.96 7.86 10.43
N ALA A 99 4.97 8.74 10.29
CA ALA A 99 4.81 9.94 11.12
C ALA A 99 3.37 10.45 11.08
N GLY A 100 3.00 11.24 12.06
CA GLY A 100 1.67 11.86 12.14
C GLY A 100 0.66 11.03 12.93
N LEU A 101 -0.63 11.38 12.79
CA LEU A 101 -1.71 10.73 13.53
C LEU A 101 -2.01 9.30 13.07
N ASP A 102 -1.60 8.98 11.85
CA ASP A 102 -1.75 7.67 11.20
C ASP A 102 -0.47 6.83 11.24
N HIS A 103 0.49 7.19 12.10
CA HIS A 103 1.76 6.46 12.27
C HIS A 103 1.51 4.95 12.48
N GLY A 104 2.17 4.14 11.66
CA GLY A 104 2.04 2.68 11.66
C GLY A 104 0.94 2.13 10.76
N GLN A 105 0.02 2.95 10.28
CA GLN A 105 -1.05 2.51 9.38
C GLN A 105 -0.53 2.20 7.98
N VAL A 106 -1.20 1.25 7.31
CA VAL A 106 -0.86 0.80 5.97
C VAL A 106 -1.91 1.28 4.97
N PHE A 107 -1.44 1.78 3.84
CA PHE A 107 -2.26 2.34 2.77
C PHE A 107 -1.94 1.70 1.42
N ALA A 108 -2.96 1.57 0.59
CA ALA A 108 -2.81 1.35 -0.85
C ALA A 108 -2.67 2.71 -1.54
N LEU A 109 -1.58 2.93 -2.26
CA LEU A 109 -1.38 4.10 -3.10
C LEU A 109 -1.66 3.73 -4.55
N ASP A 110 -2.61 4.41 -5.17
CA ASP A 110 -2.94 4.26 -6.58
C ASP A 110 -2.09 5.22 -7.43
N THR A 111 -1.01 4.71 -8.02
CA THR A 111 -0.12 5.50 -8.90
C THR A 111 -0.73 5.79 -10.27
N GLU A 112 -1.78 5.10 -10.66
CA GLU A 112 -2.57 5.41 -11.86
C GLU A 112 -3.47 6.64 -11.68
N MET A 113 -3.53 7.19 -10.47
CA MET A 113 -4.28 8.42 -10.16
C MET A 113 -5.76 8.35 -10.56
N ARG A 114 -6.42 7.18 -10.38
CA ARG A 114 -7.81 6.93 -10.79
C ARG A 114 -8.83 7.86 -10.12
N TYR A 115 -8.51 8.38 -8.97
CA TYR A 115 -9.34 9.39 -8.31
C TYR A 115 -9.67 10.58 -9.26
N TYR A 116 -8.72 10.95 -10.13
CA TYR A 116 -8.84 12.08 -11.04
C TYR A 116 -9.38 11.72 -12.43
N TRP A 117 -9.77 10.47 -12.67
CA TRP A 117 -10.33 10.07 -13.95
C TRP A 117 -11.68 10.76 -14.20
N ASP A 118 -11.81 11.31 -15.38
CA ASP A 118 -13.01 11.98 -15.87
C ASP A 118 -13.95 11.00 -16.60
N GLU A 119 -15.11 11.51 -17.01
CA GLU A 119 -16.13 10.73 -17.73
C GLU A 119 -15.57 10.17 -19.06
N ASP A 120 -14.75 10.94 -19.78
CA ASP A 120 -14.13 10.49 -21.02
C ASP A 120 -13.18 9.31 -20.80
N THR A 121 -12.39 9.37 -19.73
CA THR A 121 -11.50 8.28 -19.33
C THR A 121 -12.31 7.05 -18.89
N LEU A 122 -13.32 7.23 -18.05
CA LEU A 122 -14.18 6.15 -17.56
C LEU A 122 -14.94 5.44 -18.69
N SER A 123 -15.35 6.17 -19.72
CA SER A 123 -16.06 5.60 -20.88
C SER A 123 -15.25 4.54 -21.65
N ARG A 124 -13.91 4.56 -21.47
CA ARG A 124 -13.00 3.57 -22.09
C ARG A 124 -13.01 2.22 -21.35
N TYR A 125 -13.60 2.17 -20.16
CA TYR A 125 -13.68 0.99 -19.31
C TYR A 125 -15.15 0.59 -19.05
N PRO A 126 -15.89 0.09 -20.07
CA PRO A 126 -17.33 -0.16 -19.96
C PRO A 126 -17.69 -1.30 -19.01
N HIS A 127 -16.72 -2.11 -18.59
CA HIS A 127 -16.94 -3.33 -17.78
C HIS A 127 -16.38 -3.18 -16.35
N LEU A 128 -16.34 -1.96 -15.80
CA LEU A 128 -15.97 -1.74 -14.40
C LEU A 128 -16.97 -2.43 -13.46
N ASP A 129 -16.43 -2.99 -12.37
CA ASP A 129 -17.25 -3.54 -11.30
C ASP A 129 -18.17 -2.49 -10.67
N ASP A 130 -19.30 -2.93 -10.14
CA ASP A 130 -20.30 -2.02 -9.57
C ASP A 130 -19.75 -1.26 -8.34
N SER A 131 -18.86 -1.84 -7.58
CA SER A 131 -18.18 -1.16 -6.46
C SER A 131 -17.29 0.00 -6.94
N ILE A 132 -16.63 -0.15 -8.08
CA ILE A 132 -15.81 0.90 -8.71
C ILE A 132 -16.70 2.01 -9.27
N LYS A 133 -17.79 1.66 -9.93
CA LYS A 133 -18.80 2.63 -10.41
C LYS A 133 -19.39 3.43 -9.24
N GLU A 134 -19.67 2.76 -8.13
CA GLU A 134 -20.19 3.41 -6.93
C GLU A 134 -19.16 4.37 -6.31
N PHE A 135 -17.86 4.03 -6.32
CA PHE A 135 -16.82 4.97 -5.91
C PHE A 135 -16.88 6.28 -6.71
N PHE A 136 -16.92 6.19 -8.03
CA PHE A 136 -16.98 7.39 -8.88
C PHE A 136 -18.27 8.18 -8.69
N ARG A 137 -19.41 7.51 -8.51
CA ARG A 137 -20.68 8.15 -8.16
C ARG A 137 -20.54 8.96 -6.85
N GLN A 138 -20.00 8.34 -5.81
CA GLN A 138 -19.79 9.00 -4.51
C GLN A 138 -18.81 10.16 -4.61
N ARG A 139 -17.71 10.00 -5.36
CA ARG A 139 -16.77 11.09 -5.62
C ARG A 139 -17.47 12.29 -6.24
N ASP A 140 -18.21 12.09 -7.30
CA ASP A 140 -18.88 13.16 -8.06
C ASP A 140 -20.01 13.82 -7.26
N ALA A 141 -20.64 13.06 -6.34
CA ALA A 141 -21.62 13.59 -5.39
C ALA A 141 -21.03 14.23 -4.14
N GLY A 142 -19.69 14.15 -3.93
CA GLY A 142 -19.05 14.63 -2.70
C GLY A 142 -19.37 13.80 -1.46
N GLU A 143 -19.70 12.52 -1.63
CA GLU A 143 -20.11 11.59 -0.56
C GLU A 143 -18.97 10.71 -0.05
N LEU A 144 -17.78 10.78 -0.65
CA LEU A 144 -16.63 10.00 -0.17
C LEU A 144 -16.24 10.41 1.26
N PRO A 145 -15.76 9.46 2.09
CA PRO A 145 -15.22 9.78 3.41
C PRO A 145 -14.11 10.83 3.32
N GLU A 146 -14.08 11.74 4.30
CA GLU A 146 -12.99 12.70 4.42
C GLU A 146 -11.65 11.98 4.61
N ARG A 147 -10.64 12.49 3.91
CA ARG A 147 -9.25 12.02 3.98
C ARG A 147 -8.33 13.23 4.16
N PRO A 148 -7.15 13.05 4.78
CA PRO A 148 -6.18 14.14 4.87
C PRO A 148 -5.85 14.71 3.48
N TRP A 149 -5.58 15.98 3.41
CA TRP A 149 -5.13 16.63 2.19
C TRP A 149 -3.87 15.96 1.62
N GLY A 150 -3.86 15.67 0.32
CA GLY A 150 -2.77 14.95 -0.34
C GLY A 150 -2.90 13.42 -0.28
N TYR A 151 -4.00 12.89 0.27
CA TYR A 151 -4.30 11.45 0.35
C TYR A 151 -5.35 11.01 -0.67
N GLU A 152 -5.62 11.78 -1.70
CA GLU A 152 -6.68 11.48 -2.68
C GLU A 152 -6.48 10.11 -3.36
N ASN A 153 -5.22 9.73 -3.56
CA ASN A 153 -4.86 8.42 -4.13
C ASN A 153 -4.37 7.41 -3.08
N CYS A 154 -4.50 7.72 -1.78
CA CYS A 154 -4.14 6.83 -0.69
C CYS A 154 -5.40 6.29 -0.01
N TYR A 155 -5.51 4.97 0.10
CA TYR A 155 -6.68 4.27 0.64
C TYR A 155 -6.26 3.41 1.81
N HIS A 156 -6.85 3.65 2.97
CA HIS A 156 -6.49 2.94 4.20
C HIS A 156 -6.80 1.45 4.10
N VAL A 157 -5.84 0.63 4.49
CA VAL A 157 -5.95 -0.84 4.46
C VAL A 157 -5.99 -1.42 5.88
N ALA A 158 -5.06 -1.02 6.74
CA ALA A 158 -4.91 -1.58 8.09
C ALA A 158 -4.35 -0.56 9.07
N ASP A 159 -4.69 -0.72 10.35
CA ASP A 159 -4.23 0.16 11.43
C ASP A 159 -2.78 -0.07 11.83
N ASN A 160 -2.21 -1.22 11.46
CA ASN A 160 -0.80 -1.56 11.68
C ASN A 160 -0.35 -2.62 10.67
N PHE A 161 0.95 -2.89 10.64
CA PHE A 161 1.54 -3.81 9.67
C PHE A 161 1.18 -5.29 9.94
N GLU A 162 1.04 -5.68 11.19
CA GLU A 162 0.63 -7.04 11.57
C GLU A 162 -0.80 -7.32 11.08
N GLU A 163 -1.73 -6.39 11.28
CA GLU A 163 -3.10 -6.47 10.75
C GLU A 163 -3.10 -6.53 9.22
N PHE A 164 -2.26 -5.73 8.56
CA PHE A 164 -2.12 -5.77 7.10
C PHE A 164 -1.72 -7.17 6.61
N LEU A 165 -0.69 -7.78 7.20
CA LEU A 165 -0.30 -9.16 6.83
C LEU A 165 -1.42 -10.16 7.07
N ALA A 166 -2.19 -10.01 8.14
CA ALA A 166 -3.32 -10.89 8.47
C ALA A 166 -4.49 -10.76 7.47
N LYS A 167 -4.65 -9.59 6.85
CA LYS A 167 -5.68 -9.34 5.83
C LYS A 167 -5.34 -9.88 4.44
N LEU A 168 -4.07 -10.19 4.17
CA LEU A 168 -3.67 -10.67 2.86
C LEU A 168 -4.25 -12.05 2.56
N VAL A 169 -5.03 -12.14 1.48
CA VAL A 169 -5.64 -13.37 0.98
C VAL A 169 -4.98 -13.74 -0.35
N SER A 170 -4.55 -14.99 -0.48
CA SER A 170 -3.98 -15.49 -1.73
C SER A 170 -5.07 -15.74 -2.78
N ALA A 171 -4.83 -15.37 -4.02
CA ALA A 171 -5.75 -15.63 -5.14
C ALA A 171 -6.09 -17.12 -5.33
N SER A 172 -5.22 -18.01 -4.87
CA SER A 172 -5.41 -19.48 -4.95
C SER A 172 -6.35 -20.05 -3.89
N SER A 173 -6.90 -19.26 -2.98
CA SER A 173 -7.80 -19.73 -1.92
C SER A 173 -9.29 -19.69 -2.30
N GLU A 174 -9.63 -19.19 -3.49
CA GLU A 174 -10.97 -19.22 -4.05
C GLU A 174 -11.12 -20.30 -5.13
N SER A 175 -11.15 -21.53 -4.72
CA SER A 175 -11.54 -22.66 -5.58
C SER A 175 -12.42 -23.67 -4.85
#